data_d85f1e361f7bc928962870d56a3e3eec
#
_entry.id   d85f1e361f7bc928962870d56a3e3eec
#
_cell.length_a   1.000
_cell.length_b   1.000
_cell.length_c   1.000
_cell.angle_alpha   90.00
_cell.angle_beta   90.00
_cell.angle_gamma   90.00
#
_symmetry.space_group_name_H-M   'P 1'
#
loop_
_entity.id
_entity.type
_entity.pdbx_description
1 polymer ?
#
loop_
_entity_poly.entity_id
_entity_poly.type
_entity_poly.pdbx_seq_one_letter_code
_entity_poly.pdbx_strand_id
1 'polypeptide(L)'
;MSDAWPEPEVLPEEWWTDIRLRVRRALVAAYGVEVGTEAASDATTWAWEHRSEVVGMKNPAGYLYRVGQSASRRYRRSPVGLPAFAPRAVFPEHDVDPRLPAALATLTARQRSAVLLVHAHDYDLATAAEVLGCSVSSLRNHLARGLRHLRAQLGDDSDA
;
A
#
# COMPACT_ATOMS: atom_id res chain seq x y z
N MET A 1 -6.21 -8.09 47.56
CA MET A 1 -5.94 -8.68 46.21
C MET A 1 -6.34 -7.63 45.20
N SER A 2 -5.37 -6.87 44.72
CA SER A 2 -5.60 -5.89 43.67
C SER A 2 -5.59 -6.65 42.34
N ASP A 3 -6.77 -6.85 41.76
CA ASP A 3 -6.89 -7.22 40.34
C ASP A 3 -6.46 -5.98 39.53
N ALA A 4 -5.16 -5.74 39.48
CA ALA A 4 -4.60 -4.83 38.51
C ALA A 4 -4.70 -5.53 37.15
N TRP A 5 -5.67 -5.12 36.36
CA TRP A 5 -5.65 -5.44 34.92
C TRP A 5 -4.29 -5.01 34.40
N PRO A 6 -3.57 -5.88 33.65
CA PRO A 6 -2.34 -5.43 33.02
C PRO A 6 -2.70 -4.21 32.19
N GLU A 7 -2.01 -3.09 32.49
CA GLU A 7 -2.07 -1.90 31.67
C GLU A 7 -1.82 -2.35 30.23
N PRO A 8 -2.66 -1.97 29.25
CA PRO A 8 -2.39 -2.30 27.87
C PRO A 8 -1.00 -1.77 27.53
N GLU A 9 -0.13 -2.65 27.09
CA GLU A 9 1.22 -2.30 26.68
C GLU A 9 1.10 -1.15 25.69
N VAL A 10 1.43 0.07 26.15
CA VAL A 10 1.34 1.27 25.33
C VAL A 10 2.51 1.22 24.37
N LEU A 11 2.23 0.72 23.18
CA LEU A 11 3.24 0.72 22.12
C LEU A 11 3.69 2.15 21.81
N PRO A 12 4.98 2.35 21.53
CA PRO A 12 5.52 3.65 21.21
C PRO A 12 4.75 4.30 20.05
N GLU A 13 4.55 5.62 20.10
CA GLU A 13 3.90 6.38 19.03
C GLU A 13 4.57 6.15 17.66
N GLU A 14 5.88 5.94 17.67
CA GLU A 14 6.68 5.61 16.49
C GLU A 14 6.21 4.33 15.81
N TRP A 15 5.86 3.30 16.57
CA TRP A 15 5.33 2.04 16.05
C TRP A 15 3.99 2.25 15.32
N TRP A 16 3.08 3.03 15.91
CA TRP A 16 1.80 3.37 15.30
C TRP A 16 1.99 4.20 14.03
N THR A 17 2.90 5.15 14.07
CA THR A 17 3.23 6.01 12.93
C THR A 17 3.81 5.20 11.78
N ASP A 18 4.72 4.28 12.06
CA ASP A 18 5.32 3.39 11.05
C ASP A 18 4.28 2.49 10.38
N ILE A 19 3.42 1.83 11.17
CA ILE A 19 2.36 0.97 10.62
C ILE A 19 1.39 1.77 9.75
N ARG A 20 0.92 2.91 10.23
CA ARG A 20 0.01 3.77 9.46
C ARG A 20 0.64 4.20 8.13
N LEU A 21 1.91 4.57 8.15
CA LEU A 21 2.63 4.98 6.95
C LEU A 21 2.75 3.84 5.93
N ARG A 22 3.11 2.64 6.39
CA ARG A 22 3.21 1.44 5.54
C ARG A 22 1.87 1.09 4.90
N VAL A 23 0.81 1.05 5.69
CA VAL A 23 -0.55 0.75 5.22
C VAL A 23 -1.02 1.78 4.20
N ARG A 24 -0.82 3.08 4.50
CA ARG A 24 -1.18 4.16 3.58
C ARG A 24 -0.43 4.06 2.26
N ARG A 25 0.89 3.85 2.28
CA ARG A 25 1.70 3.69 1.06
C ARG A 25 1.21 2.53 0.20
N ALA A 26 0.92 1.39 0.82
CA ALA A 26 0.42 0.21 0.12
C ALA A 26 -0.96 0.43 -0.49
N LEU A 27 -1.89 1.08 0.23
CA LEU A 27 -3.23 1.37 -0.27
C LEU A 27 -3.22 2.44 -1.38
N VAL A 28 -2.40 3.47 -1.24
CA VAL A 28 -2.21 4.49 -2.30
C VAL A 28 -1.59 3.84 -3.55
N ALA A 29 -0.60 2.97 -3.39
CA ALA A 29 0.00 2.24 -4.49
C ALA A 29 -1.02 1.33 -5.21
N ALA A 30 -1.93 0.71 -4.46
CA ALA A 30 -2.94 -0.18 -5.02
C ALA A 30 -4.07 0.57 -5.74
N TYR A 31 -4.57 1.65 -5.14
CA TYR A 31 -5.86 2.26 -5.50
C TYR A 31 -5.78 3.73 -5.90
N GLY A 32 -4.59 4.34 -5.87
CA GLY A 32 -4.39 5.77 -6.14
C GLY A 32 -4.54 6.64 -4.89
N VAL A 33 -4.18 7.91 -5.02
CA VAL A 33 -4.06 8.83 -3.87
C VAL A 33 -5.40 9.02 -3.16
N GLU A 34 -6.48 9.31 -3.90
CA GLU A 34 -7.78 9.60 -3.30
C GLU A 34 -8.35 8.36 -2.58
N VAL A 35 -8.58 7.28 -3.32
CA VAL A 35 -9.15 6.05 -2.77
C VAL A 35 -8.25 5.44 -1.70
N GLY A 36 -6.94 5.41 -1.97
CA GLY A 36 -5.97 4.82 -1.04
C GLY A 36 -5.85 5.59 0.27
N THR A 37 -5.94 6.92 0.23
CA THR A 37 -5.88 7.76 1.44
C THR A 37 -7.15 7.60 2.28
N GLU A 38 -8.33 7.61 1.66
CA GLU A 38 -9.59 7.38 2.37
C GLU A 38 -9.64 5.97 2.98
N ALA A 39 -9.25 4.96 2.22
CA ALA A 39 -9.18 3.58 2.71
C ALA A 39 -8.18 3.43 3.87
N ALA A 40 -7.05 4.12 3.84
CA ALA A 40 -6.07 4.12 4.92
C ALA A 40 -6.59 4.85 6.16
N SER A 41 -7.35 5.92 5.99
CA SER A 41 -8.02 6.62 7.10
C SER A 41 -9.01 5.71 7.81
N ASP A 42 -9.85 4.99 7.06
CA ASP A 42 -10.77 4.02 7.62
C ASP A 42 -10.06 2.89 8.38
N ALA A 43 -8.98 2.35 7.80
CA ALA A 43 -8.17 1.32 8.46
C ALA A 43 -7.52 1.84 9.74
N THR A 44 -7.08 3.10 9.76
CA THR A 44 -6.50 3.74 10.95
C THR A 44 -7.54 3.95 12.04
N THR A 45 -8.74 4.38 11.68
CA THR A 45 -9.86 4.54 12.62
C THR A 45 -10.21 3.20 13.24
N TRP A 46 -10.34 2.17 12.42
CA TRP A 46 -10.61 0.81 12.90
C TRP A 46 -9.50 0.34 13.86
N ALA A 47 -8.24 0.57 13.51
CA ALA A 47 -7.09 0.20 14.35
C ALA A 47 -7.12 0.88 15.71
N TRP A 48 -7.52 2.13 15.76
CA TRP A 48 -7.63 2.89 17.02
C TRP A 48 -8.75 2.35 17.92
N GLU A 49 -9.90 2.03 17.33
CA GLU A 49 -11.03 1.42 18.05
C GLU A 49 -10.70 0.03 18.59
N HIS A 50 -9.84 -0.74 17.88
CA HIS A 50 -9.45 -2.11 18.21
C HIS A 50 -7.97 -2.23 18.62
N ARG A 51 -7.40 -1.17 19.18
CA ARG A 51 -5.95 -1.07 19.44
C ARG A 51 -5.38 -2.23 20.27
N SER A 52 -6.13 -2.73 21.26
CA SER A 52 -5.71 -3.88 22.07
C SER A 52 -5.56 -5.16 21.24
N GLU A 53 -6.42 -5.36 20.26
CA GLU A 53 -6.34 -6.49 19.34
C GLU A 53 -5.17 -6.34 18.37
N VAL A 54 -4.99 -5.12 17.82
CA VAL A 54 -3.93 -4.81 16.86
C VAL A 54 -2.54 -5.03 17.45
N VAL A 55 -2.33 -4.64 18.71
CA VAL A 55 -1.06 -4.84 19.44
C VAL A 55 -0.69 -6.32 19.54
N GLY A 56 -1.67 -7.19 19.73
CA GLY A 56 -1.46 -8.64 19.83
C GLY A 56 -1.31 -9.38 18.49
N MET A 57 -1.47 -8.70 17.36
CA MET A 57 -1.40 -9.34 16.04
C MET A 57 0.04 -9.64 15.63
N LYS A 58 0.24 -10.78 15.00
CA LYS A 58 1.55 -11.16 14.42
C LYS A 58 1.96 -10.24 13.25
N ASN A 59 1.00 -9.83 12.43
CA ASN A 59 1.21 -8.94 11.30
C ASN A 59 0.10 -7.86 11.26
N PRO A 60 0.20 -6.82 12.09
CA PRO A 60 -0.80 -5.77 12.14
C PRO A 60 -0.89 -4.95 10.84
N ALA A 61 0.24 -4.67 10.20
CA ALA A 61 0.27 -3.93 8.94
C ALA A 61 -0.49 -4.67 7.83
N GLY A 62 -0.26 -5.96 7.67
CA GLY A 62 -0.97 -6.80 6.69
C GLY A 62 -2.47 -6.91 6.99
N TYR A 63 -2.85 -6.98 8.26
CA TYR A 63 -4.25 -6.99 8.65
C TYR A 63 -4.94 -5.66 8.32
N LEU A 64 -4.33 -4.54 8.71
CA LEU A 64 -4.88 -3.21 8.43
C LEU A 64 -4.92 -2.89 6.93
N TYR A 65 -3.97 -3.40 6.16
CA TYR A 65 -4.04 -3.32 4.70
C TYR A 65 -5.31 -4.00 4.17
N ARG A 66 -5.67 -5.18 4.67
CA ARG A 66 -6.93 -5.88 4.31
C ARG A 66 -8.18 -5.11 4.72
N VAL A 67 -8.17 -4.49 5.90
CA VAL A 67 -9.24 -3.61 6.34
C VAL A 67 -9.42 -2.47 5.34
N GLY A 68 -8.34 -1.80 4.97
CA GLY A 68 -8.33 -0.75 3.96
C GLY A 68 -8.76 -1.24 2.57
N GLN A 69 -8.35 -2.44 2.15
CA GLN A 69 -8.82 -3.03 0.90
C GLN A 69 -10.35 -3.20 0.88
N SER A 70 -10.93 -3.64 1.98
CA SER A 70 -12.39 -3.77 2.10
C SER A 70 -13.06 -2.39 2.05
N ALA A 71 -12.52 -1.41 2.76
CA ALA A 71 -13.02 -0.04 2.77
C ALA A 71 -12.93 0.62 1.39
N SER A 72 -11.87 0.37 0.62
CA SER A 72 -11.66 0.94 -0.71
C SER A 72 -12.81 0.68 -1.69
N ARG A 73 -13.57 -0.41 -1.47
CA ARG A 73 -14.71 -0.76 -2.33
C ARG A 73 -15.81 0.30 -2.31
N ARG A 74 -16.00 0.98 -1.17
CA ARG A 74 -16.98 2.07 -1.03
C ARG A 74 -16.61 3.25 -1.91
N TYR A 75 -15.34 3.61 -1.91
CA TYR A 75 -14.83 4.78 -2.64
C TYR A 75 -14.74 4.54 -4.15
N ARG A 76 -14.45 3.30 -4.57
CA ARG A 76 -14.40 2.92 -5.98
C ARG A 76 -15.78 2.84 -6.67
N ARG A 77 -16.84 2.71 -5.88
CA ARG A 77 -18.22 2.65 -6.37
C ARG A 77 -18.89 4.02 -6.48
N SER A 78 -18.22 5.09 -6.08
CA SER A 78 -18.75 6.44 -6.21
C SER A 78 -18.97 6.78 -7.68
N PRO A 79 -20.15 7.32 -8.06
CA PRO A 79 -20.44 7.72 -9.44
C PRO A 79 -19.62 8.93 -9.89
N VAL A 80 -19.00 9.66 -8.98
CA VAL A 80 -17.99 10.67 -9.31
C VAL A 80 -16.77 9.90 -9.77
N GLY A 81 -16.52 9.88 -11.07
CA GLY A 81 -15.38 9.20 -11.66
C GLY A 81 -14.10 9.61 -10.96
N LEU A 82 -13.64 8.75 -10.04
CA LEU A 82 -12.36 8.96 -9.37
C LEU A 82 -11.29 8.89 -10.46
N PRO A 83 -10.39 9.87 -10.52
CA PRO A 83 -9.34 9.86 -11.53
C PRO A 83 -8.57 8.55 -11.42
N ALA A 84 -8.28 7.98 -12.56
CA ALA A 84 -7.35 6.88 -12.68
C ALA A 84 -6.10 7.22 -11.85
N PHE A 85 -5.49 6.18 -11.27
CA PHE A 85 -4.24 6.28 -10.53
C PHE A 85 -3.35 7.43 -11.05
N ALA A 86 -3.13 8.45 -10.22
CA ALA A 86 -2.30 9.60 -10.55
C ALA A 86 -0.93 9.46 -9.86
N PRO A 87 0.09 8.97 -10.55
CA PRO A 87 1.42 8.74 -10.00
C PRO A 87 2.14 10.00 -9.54
N ARG A 88 1.71 11.17 -10.06
CA ARG A 88 2.34 12.46 -9.78
C ARG A 88 2.45 12.80 -8.29
N ALA A 89 1.59 12.22 -7.45
CA ALA A 89 1.65 12.38 -6.01
C ALA A 89 2.56 11.35 -5.30
N VAL A 90 3.03 10.35 -6.02
CA VAL A 90 3.92 9.30 -5.48
C VAL A 90 5.39 9.57 -5.80
N PHE A 91 5.66 10.28 -6.91
CA PHE A 91 7.01 10.63 -7.33
C PHE A 91 7.24 12.14 -7.18
N PRO A 92 8.25 12.57 -6.41
CA PRO A 92 8.70 13.96 -6.45
C PRO A 92 9.20 14.30 -7.87
N GLU A 93 9.07 15.58 -8.25
CA GLU A 93 9.37 16.13 -9.57
C GLU A 93 10.83 15.90 -9.99
N HIS A 94 11.17 14.76 -10.58
CA HIS A 94 12.43 14.54 -11.27
C HIS A 94 12.22 13.53 -12.39
N ASP A 95 12.56 13.91 -13.62
CA ASP A 95 12.74 13.07 -14.84
C ASP A 95 11.97 11.73 -14.91
N VAL A 96 10.68 11.79 -14.60
CA VAL A 96 9.81 10.63 -14.73
C VAL A 96 9.28 10.61 -16.16
N ASP A 97 9.46 9.50 -16.85
CA ASP A 97 8.87 9.28 -18.17
C ASP A 97 7.37 9.62 -18.13
N PRO A 98 6.90 10.56 -18.95
CA PRO A 98 5.48 10.97 -18.94
C PRO A 98 4.50 9.82 -19.26
N ARG A 99 4.99 8.71 -19.82
CA ARG A 99 4.20 7.49 -20.08
C ARG A 99 4.05 6.60 -18.85
N LEU A 100 4.92 6.76 -17.84
CA LEU A 100 4.93 5.91 -16.65
C LEU A 100 3.58 5.90 -15.90
N PRO A 101 2.87 7.03 -15.74
CA PRO A 101 1.55 7.06 -15.14
C PRO A 101 0.56 6.10 -15.80
N ALA A 102 0.44 6.19 -17.11
CA ALA A 102 -0.46 5.35 -17.88
C ALA A 102 -0.04 3.87 -17.80
N ALA A 103 1.25 3.59 -17.89
CA ALA A 103 1.79 2.25 -17.78
C ALA A 103 1.50 1.62 -16.39
N LEU A 104 1.70 2.36 -15.31
CA LEU A 104 1.38 1.92 -13.95
C LEU A 104 -0.13 1.65 -13.77
N ALA A 105 -0.98 2.44 -14.40
CA ALA A 105 -2.43 2.26 -14.35
C ALA A 105 -2.89 0.93 -14.98
N THR A 106 -2.12 0.37 -15.90
CA THR A 106 -2.43 -0.91 -16.55
C THR A 106 -2.06 -2.14 -15.72
N LEU A 107 -1.22 -1.97 -14.70
CA LEU A 107 -0.86 -3.05 -13.78
C LEU A 107 -2.05 -3.44 -12.90
N THR A 108 -2.09 -4.71 -12.48
CA THR A 108 -2.99 -5.09 -11.39
C THR A 108 -2.61 -4.35 -10.11
N ALA A 109 -3.57 -4.20 -9.18
CA ALA A 109 -3.30 -3.54 -7.89
C ALA A 109 -2.12 -4.18 -7.15
N ARG A 110 -1.99 -5.51 -7.18
CA ARG A 110 -0.88 -6.24 -6.53
C ARG A 110 0.46 -6.00 -7.22
N GLN A 111 0.50 -6.02 -8.54
CA GLN A 111 1.72 -5.73 -9.31
C GLN A 111 2.18 -4.29 -9.08
N ARG A 112 1.26 -3.34 -9.16
CA ARG A 112 1.54 -1.91 -8.93
C ARG A 112 2.04 -1.66 -7.51
N SER A 113 1.38 -2.23 -6.49
CA SER A 113 1.83 -2.14 -5.11
C SER A 113 3.23 -2.70 -4.92
N ALA A 114 3.53 -3.88 -5.47
CA ALA A 114 4.85 -4.48 -5.38
C ALA A 114 5.93 -3.57 -6.01
N VAL A 115 5.68 -3.06 -7.21
CA VAL A 115 6.61 -2.16 -7.91
C VAL A 115 6.83 -0.88 -7.12
N LEU A 116 5.77 -0.22 -6.67
CA LEU A 116 5.88 1.07 -6.00
C LEU A 116 6.47 0.95 -4.58
N LEU A 117 6.14 -0.08 -3.82
CA LEU A 117 6.72 -0.27 -2.49
C LEU A 117 8.22 -0.55 -2.58
N VAL A 118 8.66 -1.38 -3.50
CA VAL A 118 10.08 -1.74 -3.63
C VAL A 118 10.89 -0.64 -4.29
N HIS A 119 10.42 -0.06 -5.40
CA HIS A 119 11.22 0.86 -6.21
C HIS A 119 10.98 2.35 -5.92
N ALA A 120 9.79 2.74 -5.48
CA ALA A 120 9.50 4.14 -5.16
C ALA A 120 9.64 4.45 -3.66
N HIS A 121 9.41 3.48 -2.80
CA HIS A 121 9.51 3.63 -1.34
C HIS A 121 10.70 2.90 -0.72
N ASP A 122 11.56 2.27 -1.52
CA ASP A 122 12.77 1.56 -1.09
C ASP A 122 12.53 0.48 -0.02
N TYR A 123 11.35 -0.15 -0.05
CA TYR A 123 11.08 -1.27 0.86
C TYR A 123 11.85 -2.51 0.41
N ASP A 124 12.46 -3.22 1.38
CA ASP A 124 12.95 -4.56 1.11
C ASP A 124 11.78 -5.54 0.85
N LEU A 125 12.11 -6.69 0.26
CA LEU A 125 11.09 -7.66 -0.15
C LEU A 125 10.30 -8.21 1.05
N ALA A 126 10.95 -8.37 2.20
CA ALA A 126 10.31 -8.89 3.40
C ALA A 126 9.26 -7.88 3.94
N THR A 127 9.64 -6.61 4.06
CA THR A 127 8.76 -5.54 4.53
C THR A 127 7.58 -5.32 3.57
N ALA A 128 7.84 -5.30 2.26
CA ALA A 128 6.78 -5.16 1.26
C ALA A 128 5.80 -6.34 1.30
N ALA A 129 6.30 -7.57 1.41
CA ALA A 129 5.48 -8.78 1.53
C ALA A 129 4.63 -8.77 2.81
N GLU A 130 5.22 -8.36 3.93
CA GLU A 130 4.52 -8.22 5.22
C GLU A 130 3.33 -7.27 5.10
N VAL A 131 3.53 -6.06 4.57
CA VAL A 131 2.47 -5.07 4.41
C VAL A 131 1.37 -5.57 3.47
N LEU A 132 1.74 -6.20 2.36
CA LEU A 132 0.78 -6.75 1.40
C LEU A 132 0.12 -8.06 1.87
N GLY A 133 0.53 -8.59 3.02
CA GLY A 133 -0.01 -9.82 3.60
C GLY A 133 0.21 -11.05 2.72
N CYS A 134 1.34 -11.13 2.03
CA CYS A 134 1.70 -12.24 1.15
C CYS A 134 3.09 -12.80 1.46
N SER A 135 3.44 -13.94 0.88
CA SER A 135 4.79 -14.49 0.97
C SER A 135 5.78 -13.68 0.14
N VAL A 136 7.06 -13.73 0.50
CA VAL A 136 8.13 -13.10 -0.27
C VAL A 136 8.19 -13.64 -1.70
N SER A 137 7.94 -14.95 -1.88
CA SER A 137 7.89 -15.55 -3.23
C SER A 137 6.73 -15.02 -4.06
N SER A 138 5.55 -14.83 -3.47
CA SER A 138 4.41 -14.20 -4.15
C SER A 138 4.72 -12.75 -4.51
N LEU A 139 5.35 -12.01 -3.61
CA LEU A 139 5.78 -10.64 -3.90
C LEU A 139 6.75 -10.57 -5.07
N ARG A 140 7.77 -11.43 -5.09
CA ARG A 140 8.72 -11.52 -6.22
C ARG A 140 8.02 -11.78 -7.55
N ASN A 141 7.01 -12.66 -7.55
CA ASN A 141 6.23 -12.95 -8.76
C ASN A 141 5.43 -11.73 -9.22
N HIS A 142 4.78 -11.01 -8.30
CA HIS A 142 4.06 -9.77 -8.64
C HIS A 142 5.00 -8.69 -9.15
N LEU A 143 6.14 -8.52 -8.49
CA LEU A 143 7.18 -7.57 -8.89
C LEU A 143 7.73 -7.87 -10.28
N ALA A 144 8.13 -9.13 -10.53
CA ALA A 144 8.67 -9.55 -11.83
C ALA A 144 7.67 -9.37 -12.97
N ARG A 145 6.40 -9.72 -12.75
CA ARG A 145 5.34 -9.52 -13.75
C ARG A 145 5.06 -8.04 -14.00
N GLY A 146 5.01 -7.23 -12.94
CA GLY A 146 4.81 -5.80 -13.05
C GLY A 146 5.94 -5.12 -13.83
N LEU A 147 7.20 -5.42 -13.51
CA LEU A 147 8.36 -4.87 -14.20
C LEU A 147 8.43 -5.30 -15.68
N ARG A 148 8.09 -6.55 -15.96
CA ARG A 148 8.03 -7.04 -17.36
C ARG A 148 6.99 -6.27 -18.15
N HIS A 149 5.82 -6.05 -17.57
CA HIS A 149 4.74 -5.31 -18.22
C HIS A 149 5.12 -3.85 -18.47
N LEU A 150 5.74 -3.20 -17.48
CA LEU A 150 6.25 -1.84 -17.64
C LEU A 150 7.32 -1.72 -18.72
N ARG A 151 8.28 -2.65 -18.75
CA ARG A 151 9.31 -2.68 -19.80
C ARG A 151 8.72 -2.84 -21.18
N ALA A 152 7.72 -3.68 -21.37
CA ALA A 152 7.04 -3.85 -22.65
C ALA A 152 6.35 -2.57 -23.11
N GLN A 153 5.82 -1.77 -22.19
CA GLN A 153 5.13 -0.52 -22.54
C GLN A 153 6.08 0.69 -22.70
N LEU A 154 7.18 0.72 -21.96
CA LEU A 154 8.09 1.86 -21.93
C LEU A 154 9.33 1.63 -22.80
N GLY A 155 9.63 0.39 -23.16
CA GLY A 155 10.83 -0.01 -23.91
C GLY A 155 10.74 0.08 -25.42
N ASP A 156 9.57 0.29 -25.99
CA ASP A 156 9.36 0.25 -27.46
C ASP A 156 9.94 1.46 -28.23
N ASP A 157 10.44 2.48 -27.55
CA ASP A 157 11.00 3.68 -28.19
C ASP A 157 12.56 3.73 -28.24
N SER A 158 13.24 2.64 -27.85
CA SER A 158 14.71 2.63 -27.87
C SER A 158 15.31 2.19 -29.20
N ASP A 159 14.50 1.95 -30.23
CA ASP A 159 14.92 1.47 -31.55
C ASP A 159 14.39 2.35 -32.71
N ALA A 160 14.31 3.66 -32.47
CA ALA A 160 14.04 4.61 -33.55
C ALA A 160 15.12 5.67 -33.65
#